data_751c367b2f20cadc2fb04645e3c42226
#
_entry.id   751c367b2f20cadc2fb04645e3c42226
#
_cell.length_a   1.000
_cell.length_b   1.000
_cell.length_c   1.000
_cell.angle_alpha   90.00
_cell.angle_beta   90.00
_cell.angle_gamma   90.00
#
_symmetry.space_group_name_H-M   'P 1'
#
loop_
_entity.id
_entity.type
_entity.pdbx_description
1 polymer ?
#
loop_
_entity_poly.entity_id
_entity_poly.type
_entity_poly.pdbx_seq_one_letter_code
_entity_poly.pdbx_strand_id
1 'polypeptide(L)'
;MGYLVTTRYPPRDRVMFLLSMKAGLRAKEMALLTWAMVTDAQGQVTEVLHVPNRASKGKTGGRTIPLHPDLQAALVTLQTARGDMATPDRPILFSERGGGLSPATVRLWFHRLYTSLKMDGCSSHSGRRTFITRAARRVSQVGGSLRDVQELAGHTSLAMTQREVVYLYLAGNSERPRIRYNTSFLYLCEGALS
;
A
#
# COMPACT_ATOMS: atom_id res chain seq x y z
N MET A 1 -10.92 11.92 -3.34
CA MET A 1 -10.08 11.84 -4.58
C MET A 1 -9.54 13.20 -5.02
N GLY A 2 -10.17 14.30 -4.70
CA GLY A 2 -9.79 15.63 -5.20
C GLY A 2 -8.30 15.99 -5.13
N TYR A 3 -7.58 15.63 -4.05
CA TYR A 3 -6.16 15.98 -3.94
C TYR A 3 -5.26 15.21 -4.93
N LEU A 4 -5.52 13.92 -5.17
CA LEU A 4 -4.62 13.12 -6.03
C LEU A 4 -4.70 13.53 -7.50
N VAL A 5 -5.82 14.08 -7.98
CA VAL A 5 -5.95 14.58 -9.35
C VAL A 5 -5.23 15.91 -9.58
N THR A 6 -4.88 16.65 -8.53
CA THR A 6 -4.15 17.92 -8.60
C THR A 6 -2.63 17.76 -8.47
N THR A 7 -2.14 16.54 -8.22
CA THR A 7 -0.70 16.28 -8.13
C THR A 7 -0.06 16.29 -9.51
N ARG A 8 1.26 16.43 -9.56
CA ARG A 8 2.01 16.48 -10.82
C ARG A 8 1.94 15.18 -11.64
N TYR A 9 1.74 14.04 -10.96
CA TYR A 9 1.67 12.71 -11.59
C TYR A 9 0.50 11.90 -11.03
N PRO A 10 -0.76 12.29 -11.33
CA PRO A 10 -1.95 11.70 -10.72
C PRO A 10 -2.03 10.17 -10.81
N PRO A 11 -1.77 9.50 -11.97
CA PRO A 11 -1.84 8.05 -12.06
C PRO A 11 -0.80 7.36 -11.16
N ARG A 12 0.44 7.84 -11.11
CA ARG A 12 1.49 7.31 -10.23
C ARG A 12 1.12 7.47 -8.76
N ASP A 13 0.67 8.65 -8.39
CA ASP A 13 0.36 9.00 -7.02
C ASP A 13 -0.87 8.23 -6.51
N ARG A 14 -1.85 7.95 -7.39
CA ARG A 14 -2.95 7.03 -7.12
C ARG A 14 -2.47 5.61 -6.85
N VAL A 15 -1.59 5.08 -7.69
CA VAL A 15 -0.99 3.74 -7.49
C VAL A 15 -0.24 3.70 -6.16
N MET A 16 0.59 4.71 -5.85
CA MET A 16 1.36 4.77 -4.60
C MET A 16 0.45 4.75 -3.36
N PHE A 17 -0.65 5.49 -3.38
CA PHE A 17 -1.64 5.49 -2.32
C PHE A 17 -2.31 4.11 -2.16
N LEU A 18 -2.76 3.51 -3.27
CA LEU A 18 -3.44 2.22 -3.26
C LEU A 18 -2.50 1.06 -2.87
N LEU A 19 -1.22 1.10 -3.23
CA LEU A 19 -0.22 0.14 -2.76
C LEU A 19 -0.11 0.12 -1.22
N SER A 20 -0.23 1.27 -0.58
CA SER A 20 -0.28 1.35 0.89
C SER A 20 -1.57 0.81 1.47
N MET A 21 -2.71 1.20 0.89
CA MET A 21 -4.05 0.96 1.43
C MET A 21 -4.64 -0.42 1.10
N LYS A 22 -4.32 -0.97 -0.08
CA LYS A 22 -4.92 -2.19 -0.64
C LYS A 22 -3.94 -3.37 -0.76
N ALA A 23 -2.63 -3.11 -0.68
CA ALA A 23 -1.59 -4.13 -0.66
C ALA A 23 -0.70 -4.08 0.60
N GLY A 24 -0.85 -3.07 1.44
CA GLY A 24 -0.16 -2.94 2.70
C GLY A 24 1.36 -2.82 2.60
N LEU A 25 1.89 -2.29 1.50
CA LEU A 25 3.33 -2.21 1.27
C LEU A 25 4.01 -1.16 2.15
N ARG A 26 5.24 -1.46 2.54
CA ARG A 26 6.14 -0.50 3.19
C ARG A 26 6.75 0.45 2.15
N ALA A 27 7.14 1.66 2.57
CA ALA A 27 7.78 2.64 1.67
C ALA A 27 9.01 2.07 0.93
N LYS A 28 9.80 1.20 1.58
CA LYS A 28 10.94 0.51 0.93
C LYS A 28 10.46 -0.47 -0.14
N GLU A 29 9.43 -1.24 0.15
CA GLU A 29 8.86 -2.20 -0.80
C GLU A 29 8.29 -1.48 -2.03
N MET A 30 7.52 -0.41 -1.80
CA MET A 30 6.98 0.44 -2.87
C MET A 30 8.08 1.03 -3.77
N ALA A 31 9.17 1.53 -3.17
CA ALA A 31 10.28 2.12 -3.91
C ALA A 31 11.05 1.14 -4.81
N LEU A 32 10.97 -0.16 -4.49
CA LEU A 32 11.66 -1.24 -5.21
C LEU A 32 10.77 -1.97 -6.22
N LEU A 33 9.50 -1.57 -6.36
CA LEU A 33 8.58 -2.21 -7.29
C LEU A 33 8.99 -1.93 -8.74
N THR A 34 9.03 -3.00 -9.52
CA THR A 34 9.18 -2.97 -10.98
C THR A 34 7.94 -3.58 -11.65
N TRP A 35 7.77 -3.31 -12.94
CA TRP A 35 6.64 -3.85 -13.70
C TRP A 35 6.64 -5.37 -13.73
N ALA A 36 7.80 -6.03 -13.82
CA ALA A 36 7.90 -7.50 -13.76
C ALA A 36 7.27 -8.12 -12.50
N MET A 37 7.03 -7.34 -11.43
CA MET A 37 6.42 -7.85 -10.20
C MET A 37 4.88 -7.87 -10.25
N VAL A 38 4.28 -7.25 -11.27
CA VAL A 38 2.83 -7.12 -11.43
C VAL A 38 2.33 -7.46 -12.83
N THR A 39 3.22 -7.83 -13.75
CA THR A 39 2.87 -8.20 -15.13
C THR A 39 3.25 -9.64 -15.45
N ASP A 40 2.53 -10.23 -16.41
CA ASP A 40 2.87 -11.50 -17.02
C ASP A 40 3.95 -11.36 -18.12
N ALA A 41 4.24 -12.45 -18.81
CA ALA A 41 5.22 -12.50 -19.91
C ALA A 41 4.79 -11.67 -21.14
N GLN A 42 3.50 -11.39 -21.29
CA GLN A 42 2.93 -10.56 -22.34
C GLN A 42 2.88 -9.08 -21.95
N GLY A 43 3.34 -8.74 -20.73
CA GLY A 43 3.34 -7.37 -20.19
C GLY A 43 1.98 -6.93 -19.64
N GLN A 44 0.99 -7.83 -19.53
CA GLN A 44 -0.32 -7.49 -18.99
C GLN A 44 -0.31 -7.50 -17.46
N VAL A 45 -1.00 -6.54 -16.85
CA VAL A 45 -1.13 -6.47 -15.37
C VAL A 45 -1.93 -7.67 -14.89
N THR A 46 -1.31 -8.46 -14.00
CA THR A 46 -1.89 -9.69 -13.42
C THR A 46 -2.81 -9.38 -12.23
N GLU A 47 -3.41 -10.44 -11.65
CA GLU A 47 -4.21 -10.35 -10.42
C GLU A 47 -3.38 -10.42 -9.15
N VAL A 48 -2.05 -10.53 -9.26
CA VAL A 48 -1.16 -10.71 -8.11
C VAL A 48 0.07 -9.82 -8.22
N LEU A 49 0.57 -9.41 -7.06
CA LEU A 49 1.84 -8.70 -6.91
C LEU A 49 2.85 -9.64 -6.26
N HIS A 50 3.96 -9.89 -6.91
CA HIS A 50 5.09 -10.66 -6.40
C HIS A 50 6.12 -9.74 -5.74
N VAL A 51 6.21 -9.75 -4.40
CA VAL A 51 7.20 -8.99 -3.66
C VAL A 51 8.40 -9.88 -3.35
N PRO A 52 9.55 -9.72 -4.03
CA PRO A 52 10.72 -10.56 -3.82
C PRO A 52 11.35 -10.32 -2.44
N ASN A 53 12.10 -11.31 -1.95
CA ASN A 53 12.76 -11.26 -0.64
C ASN A 53 13.68 -10.04 -0.46
N ARG A 54 14.39 -9.63 -1.50
CA ARG A 54 15.27 -8.43 -1.50
C ARG A 54 14.52 -7.12 -1.21
N ALA A 55 13.24 -7.07 -1.50
CA ALA A 55 12.39 -5.92 -1.22
C ALA A 55 11.80 -5.96 0.20
N SER A 56 11.67 -7.15 0.79
CA SER A 56 11.14 -7.35 2.14
C SER A 56 12.24 -7.22 3.21
N LYS A 57 11.85 -6.92 4.45
CA LYS A 57 12.76 -6.76 5.60
C LYS A 57 12.89 -8.10 6.35
N GLY A 58 13.23 -9.21 5.69
CA GLY A 58 13.36 -10.51 6.34
C GLY A 58 14.08 -11.54 5.49
N LYS A 59 14.58 -12.60 6.11
CA LYS A 59 15.27 -13.72 5.44
C LYS A 59 14.32 -14.80 4.91
N THR A 60 13.03 -14.65 5.10
CA THR A 60 12.01 -15.63 4.75
C THR A 60 11.33 -15.23 3.45
N GLY A 61 11.79 -15.74 2.33
CA GLY A 61 11.14 -15.76 1.01
C GLY A 61 10.40 -14.48 0.54
N GLY A 62 10.11 -14.37 -0.72
CA GLY A 62 9.16 -13.39 -1.26
C GLY A 62 7.73 -13.71 -0.80
N ARG A 63 6.81 -12.79 -1.03
CA ARG A 63 5.38 -13.03 -0.83
C ARG A 63 4.57 -12.60 -2.04
N THR A 64 3.45 -13.28 -2.24
CA THR A 64 2.46 -12.94 -3.25
C THR A 64 1.27 -12.27 -2.58
N ILE A 65 0.83 -11.15 -3.11
CA ILE A 65 -0.30 -10.38 -2.60
C ILE A 65 -1.34 -10.30 -3.71
N PRO A 66 -2.57 -10.78 -3.50
CA PRO A 66 -3.67 -10.55 -4.44
C PRO A 66 -3.91 -9.06 -4.64
N LEU A 67 -4.03 -8.63 -5.90
CA LEU A 67 -4.32 -7.24 -6.22
C LEU A 67 -5.81 -6.96 -6.04
N HIS A 68 -6.11 -5.92 -5.28
CA HIS A 68 -7.47 -5.40 -5.22
C HIS A 68 -7.86 -4.80 -6.58
N PRO A 69 -9.10 -4.96 -7.08
CA PRO A 69 -9.53 -4.46 -8.39
C PRO A 69 -9.17 -2.99 -8.65
N ASP A 70 -9.35 -2.11 -7.65
CA ASP A 70 -9.00 -0.68 -7.78
C ASP A 70 -7.50 -0.46 -8.01
N LEU A 71 -6.64 -1.27 -7.36
CA LEU A 71 -5.20 -1.18 -7.54
C LEU A 71 -4.78 -1.72 -8.90
N GLN A 72 -5.39 -2.83 -9.34
CA GLN A 72 -5.16 -3.40 -10.66
C GLN A 72 -5.54 -2.39 -11.76
N ALA A 73 -6.74 -1.80 -11.68
CA ALA A 73 -7.19 -0.76 -12.62
C ALA A 73 -6.28 0.47 -12.64
N ALA A 74 -5.80 0.89 -11.45
CA ALA A 74 -4.86 2.01 -11.36
C ALA A 74 -3.48 1.67 -11.96
N LEU A 75 -3.01 0.44 -11.84
CA LEU A 75 -1.77 -0.04 -12.47
C LEU A 75 -1.91 -0.06 -13.99
N VAL A 76 -3.03 -0.56 -14.53
CA VAL A 76 -3.32 -0.53 -15.97
C VAL A 76 -3.34 0.92 -16.48
N THR A 77 -4.03 1.82 -15.78
CA THR A 77 -4.06 3.25 -16.14
C THR A 77 -2.65 3.86 -16.16
N LEU A 78 -1.83 3.54 -15.15
CA LEU A 78 -0.46 4.02 -15.07
C LEU A 78 0.41 3.43 -16.18
N GLN A 79 0.25 2.14 -16.50
CA GLN A 79 0.97 1.45 -17.56
C GLN A 79 0.67 2.10 -18.92
N THR A 80 -0.60 2.33 -19.23
CA THR A 80 -1.02 3.02 -20.45
C THR A 80 -0.43 4.43 -20.54
N ALA A 81 -0.45 5.19 -19.42
CA ALA A 81 0.12 6.54 -19.38
C ALA A 81 1.66 6.56 -19.53
N ARG A 82 2.34 5.44 -19.24
CA ARG A 82 3.80 5.28 -19.40
C ARG A 82 4.20 4.78 -20.78
N GLY A 83 3.30 4.11 -21.50
CA GLY A 83 3.58 3.54 -22.82
C GLY A 83 4.84 2.67 -22.81
N ASP A 84 5.72 2.85 -23.76
CA ASP A 84 6.97 2.08 -23.94
C ASP A 84 7.94 2.17 -22.75
N MET A 85 7.73 3.09 -21.82
CA MET A 85 8.53 3.19 -20.61
C MET A 85 8.10 2.19 -19.51
N ALA A 86 7.03 1.42 -19.69
CA ALA A 86 6.54 0.44 -18.75
C ALA A 86 7.17 -0.95 -18.97
N THR A 87 8.47 -1.02 -19.23
CA THR A 87 9.18 -2.30 -19.41
C THR A 87 9.38 -3.05 -18.08
N PRO A 88 9.56 -4.39 -18.10
CA PRO A 88 9.57 -5.22 -16.88
C PRO A 88 10.52 -4.76 -15.77
N ASP A 89 11.70 -4.31 -16.11
CA ASP A 89 12.76 -3.88 -15.18
C ASP A 89 12.62 -2.42 -14.71
N ARG A 90 11.73 -1.66 -15.33
CA ARG A 90 11.52 -0.25 -14.95
C ARG A 90 10.71 -0.13 -13.66
N PRO A 91 11.01 0.89 -12.83
CA PRO A 91 10.25 1.15 -11.61
C PRO A 91 8.81 1.59 -11.92
N ILE A 92 7.85 1.06 -11.17
CA ILE A 92 6.45 1.50 -11.20
C ILE A 92 6.36 2.93 -10.65
N LEU A 93 7.01 3.19 -9.51
CA LEU A 93 7.06 4.53 -8.91
C LEU A 93 8.32 5.26 -9.35
N PHE A 94 8.18 6.07 -10.37
CA PHE A 94 9.28 6.81 -11.01
C PHE A 94 9.37 8.26 -10.55
N SER A 95 10.57 8.81 -10.62
CA SER A 95 10.87 10.23 -10.43
C SER A 95 10.82 10.99 -11.77
N GLU A 96 10.87 12.33 -11.71
CA GLU A 96 10.95 13.18 -12.89
C GLU A 96 12.16 12.88 -13.80
N ARG A 97 13.25 12.39 -13.20
CA ARG A 97 14.47 11.98 -13.92
C ARG A 97 14.38 10.57 -14.51
N GLY A 98 13.21 9.93 -14.45
CA GLY A 98 12.97 8.58 -14.99
C GLY A 98 13.44 7.42 -14.12
N GLY A 99 14.23 7.66 -13.07
CA GLY A 99 14.62 6.64 -12.09
C GLY A 99 13.54 6.36 -11.05
N GLY A 100 13.71 5.27 -10.26
CA GLY A 100 12.79 4.92 -9.18
C GLY A 100 12.79 5.97 -8.06
N LEU A 101 11.66 6.08 -7.35
CA LEU A 101 11.58 6.87 -6.12
C LEU A 101 12.39 6.20 -5.01
N SER A 102 13.08 6.99 -4.19
CA SER A 102 13.71 6.47 -2.98
C SER A 102 12.67 6.20 -1.88
N PRO A 103 12.95 5.29 -0.93
CA PRO A 103 12.07 5.11 0.24
C PRO A 103 11.83 6.40 1.04
N ALA A 104 12.82 7.29 1.07
CA ALA A 104 12.69 8.60 1.71
C ALA A 104 11.69 9.49 0.96
N THR A 105 11.75 9.51 -0.37
CA THR A 105 10.82 10.26 -1.22
C THR A 105 9.39 9.75 -1.06
N VAL A 106 9.19 8.42 -1.00
CA VAL A 106 7.87 7.83 -0.75
C VAL A 106 7.32 8.27 0.61
N ARG A 107 8.15 8.22 1.69
CA ARG A 107 7.73 8.70 3.02
C ARG A 107 7.37 10.19 3.02
N LEU A 108 8.19 11.02 2.36
CA LEU A 108 7.94 12.45 2.26
C LEU A 108 6.66 12.76 1.50
N TRP A 109 6.36 12.00 0.44
CA TRP A 109 5.13 12.15 -0.30
C TRP A 109 3.89 11.88 0.58
N PHE A 110 3.88 10.78 1.35
CA PHE A 110 2.80 10.49 2.30
C PHE A 110 2.68 11.57 3.39
N HIS A 111 3.80 12.07 3.90
CA HIS A 111 3.79 13.16 4.87
C HIS A 111 3.09 14.40 4.29
N ARG A 112 3.49 14.83 3.09
CA ARG A 112 2.87 15.97 2.39
C ARG A 112 1.39 15.76 2.13
N LEU A 113 1.01 14.56 1.66
CA LEU A 113 -0.39 14.19 1.44
C LEU A 113 -1.21 14.36 2.72
N TYR A 114 -0.78 13.77 3.83
CA TYR A 114 -1.53 13.81 5.08
C TYR A 114 -1.56 15.20 5.72
N THR A 115 -0.46 15.96 5.61
CA THR A 115 -0.43 17.36 6.04
C THR A 115 -1.42 18.22 5.25
N SER A 116 -1.47 18.09 3.93
CA SER A 116 -2.41 18.84 3.09
C SER A 116 -3.87 18.50 3.34
N LEU A 117 -4.13 17.25 3.78
CA LEU A 117 -5.46 16.79 4.18
C LEU A 117 -5.78 17.07 5.65
N LYS A 118 -4.89 17.75 6.39
CA LYS A 118 -5.03 18.03 7.83
C LYS A 118 -5.26 16.77 8.67
N MET A 119 -4.56 15.68 8.29
CA MET A 119 -4.65 14.36 8.94
C MET A 119 -3.46 14.16 9.88
N ASP A 120 -3.51 14.82 11.04
CA ASP A 120 -2.46 14.74 12.04
C ASP A 120 -2.29 13.32 12.59
N GLY A 121 -1.04 12.93 12.87
CA GLY A 121 -0.70 11.58 13.34
C GLY A 121 -0.64 10.51 12.25
N CYS A 122 -1.02 10.81 10.99
CA CYS A 122 -0.89 9.90 9.86
C CYS A 122 0.52 9.90 9.27
N SER A 123 0.95 8.74 8.80
CA SER A 123 2.27 8.51 8.20
C SER A 123 2.20 7.51 7.05
N SER A 124 3.33 7.27 6.38
CA SER A 124 3.44 6.24 5.34
C SER A 124 3.09 4.81 5.81
N HIS A 125 2.97 4.59 7.13
CA HIS A 125 2.53 3.32 7.71
C HIS A 125 1.02 3.23 7.95
N SER A 126 0.29 4.36 7.90
CA SER A 126 -1.15 4.40 8.23
C SER A 126 -1.98 3.55 7.26
N GLY A 127 -1.72 3.64 5.95
CA GLY A 127 -2.39 2.81 4.96
C GLY A 127 -2.14 1.31 5.18
N ARG A 128 -0.89 0.93 5.43
CA ARG A 128 -0.53 -0.46 5.73
C ARG A 128 -1.25 -0.99 6.99
N ARG A 129 -1.30 -0.20 8.07
CA ARG A 129 -2.05 -0.57 9.27
C ARG A 129 -3.53 -0.80 8.96
N THR A 130 -4.14 0.07 8.17
CA THR A 130 -5.53 -0.10 7.71
C THR A 130 -5.71 -1.40 6.93
N PHE A 131 -4.80 -1.73 6.01
CA PHE A 131 -4.82 -2.99 5.26
C PHE A 131 -4.80 -4.20 6.20
N ILE A 132 -3.83 -4.26 7.13
CA ILE A 132 -3.65 -5.38 8.06
C ILE A 132 -4.89 -5.54 8.96
N THR A 133 -5.43 -4.44 9.48
CA THR A 133 -6.64 -4.49 10.33
C THR A 133 -7.85 -5.00 9.56
N ARG A 134 -8.05 -4.54 8.33
CA ARG A 134 -9.15 -5.02 7.47
C ARG A 134 -8.99 -6.50 7.13
N ALA A 135 -7.78 -6.94 6.78
CA ALA A 135 -7.47 -8.33 6.54
C ALA A 135 -7.77 -9.19 7.79
N ALA A 136 -7.32 -8.76 8.97
CA ALA A 136 -7.55 -9.48 10.22
C ALA A 136 -9.04 -9.56 10.60
N ARG A 137 -9.84 -8.53 10.30
CA ARG A 137 -11.29 -8.56 10.55
C ARG A 137 -12.05 -9.48 9.61
N ARG A 138 -11.55 -9.70 8.40
CA ARG A 138 -12.23 -10.49 7.36
C ARG A 138 -11.71 -11.92 7.25
N VAL A 139 -10.50 -12.19 7.70
CA VAL A 139 -9.84 -13.48 7.48
C VAL A 139 -10.63 -14.66 8.05
N SER A 140 -11.25 -14.53 9.23
CA SER A 140 -12.07 -15.56 9.84
C SER A 140 -13.37 -15.82 9.07
N GLN A 141 -13.91 -14.83 8.38
CA GLN A 141 -15.14 -14.94 7.58
C GLN A 141 -14.95 -15.80 6.32
N VAL A 142 -13.70 -15.95 5.88
CA VAL A 142 -13.33 -16.75 4.70
C VAL A 142 -12.57 -18.05 5.08
N GLY A 143 -12.65 -18.44 6.36
CA GLY A 143 -11.99 -19.66 6.85
C GLY A 143 -10.48 -19.55 7.04
N GLY A 144 -9.91 -18.36 6.92
CA GLY A 144 -8.50 -18.11 7.15
C GLY A 144 -8.15 -17.80 8.60
N SER A 145 -6.88 -17.57 8.87
CA SER A 145 -6.29 -17.37 10.19
C SER A 145 -5.45 -16.10 10.26
N LEU A 146 -5.07 -15.68 11.46
CA LEU A 146 -4.15 -14.56 11.66
C LEU A 146 -2.74 -14.83 11.05
N ARG A 147 -2.40 -16.11 10.80
CA ARG A 147 -1.17 -16.50 10.13
C ARG A 147 -1.18 -16.09 8.65
N ASP A 148 -2.32 -16.19 7.99
CA ASP A 148 -2.47 -15.72 6.61
C ASP A 148 -2.30 -14.20 6.52
N VAL A 149 -2.80 -13.48 7.52
CA VAL A 149 -2.56 -12.02 7.65
C VAL A 149 -1.09 -11.72 7.90
N GLN A 150 -0.40 -12.53 8.71
CA GLN A 150 1.05 -12.42 8.94
C GLN A 150 1.82 -12.55 7.63
N GLU A 151 1.49 -13.53 6.81
CA GLU A 151 2.13 -13.80 5.51
C GLU A 151 1.87 -12.66 4.52
N LEU A 152 0.62 -12.24 4.36
CA LEU A 152 0.25 -11.08 3.53
C LEU A 152 0.98 -9.80 3.96
N ALA A 153 1.10 -9.57 5.26
CA ALA A 153 1.83 -8.43 5.81
C ALA A 153 3.35 -8.58 5.68
N GLY A 154 3.89 -9.79 5.49
CA GLY A 154 5.32 -10.06 5.55
C GLY A 154 5.90 -9.71 6.92
N HIS A 155 5.23 -10.15 8.00
CA HIS A 155 5.73 -10.05 9.35
C HIS A 155 6.55 -11.29 9.71
N THR A 156 7.70 -11.08 10.35
CA THR A 156 8.60 -12.16 10.76
C THR A 156 8.08 -12.97 11.94
N SER A 157 7.10 -12.43 12.68
CA SER A 157 6.45 -13.15 13.78
C SER A 157 4.97 -12.82 13.88
N LEU A 158 4.19 -13.80 14.38
CA LEU A 158 2.77 -13.63 14.65
C LEU A 158 2.51 -12.54 15.71
N ALA A 159 3.40 -12.41 16.68
CA ALA A 159 3.33 -11.37 17.72
C ALA A 159 3.35 -9.94 17.13
N MET A 160 4.06 -9.70 16.02
CA MET A 160 4.00 -8.41 15.33
C MET A 160 2.62 -8.13 14.74
N THR A 161 2.00 -9.14 14.13
CA THR A 161 0.64 -9.04 13.57
C THR A 161 -0.37 -8.80 14.68
N GLN A 162 -0.30 -9.57 15.76
CA GLN A 162 -1.18 -9.42 16.94
C GLN A 162 -1.08 -8.01 17.54
N ARG A 163 0.14 -7.48 17.77
CA ARG A 163 0.32 -6.11 18.29
C ARG A 163 -0.32 -5.06 17.39
N GLU A 164 -0.14 -5.19 16.08
CA GLU A 164 -0.68 -4.21 15.11
C GLU A 164 -2.21 -4.26 15.08
N VAL A 165 -2.81 -5.45 15.17
CA VAL A 165 -4.27 -5.65 15.22
C VAL A 165 -4.84 -5.18 16.57
N VAL A 166 -4.25 -5.58 17.70
CA VAL A 166 -4.71 -5.21 19.06
C VAL A 166 -4.58 -3.70 19.29
N TYR A 167 -3.46 -3.11 18.88
CA TYR A 167 -3.26 -1.66 19.03
C TYR A 167 -4.36 -0.85 18.34
N LEU A 168 -4.77 -1.26 17.13
CA LEU A 168 -5.83 -0.59 16.39
C LEU A 168 -7.24 -0.89 16.93
N TYR A 169 -7.45 -2.08 17.49
CA TYR A 169 -8.69 -2.42 18.16
C TYR A 169 -8.90 -1.56 19.41
N LEU A 170 -7.87 -1.41 20.23
CA LEU A 170 -7.91 -0.58 21.44
C LEU A 170 -7.99 0.92 21.11
N ALA A 171 -7.30 1.37 20.05
CA ALA A 171 -7.36 2.76 19.61
C ALA A 171 -8.73 3.16 19.03
N GLY A 172 -9.47 2.19 18.46
CA GLY A 172 -10.83 2.42 17.95
C GLY A 172 -11.92 2.39 19.03
N ASN A 173 -11.64 1.77 20.18
CA ASN A 173 -12.63 1.56 21.26
C ASN A 173 -12.35 2.39 22.53
N SER A 174 -11.27 3.14 22.61
CA SER A 174 -10.93 3.90 23.82
C SER A 174 -11.25 5.38 23.66
N GLU A 175 -12.07 5.91 24.57
CA GLU A 175 -12.27 7.34 24.84
C GLU A 175 -11.01 8.07 25.35
N ARG A 176 -9.82 7.59 25.06
CA ARG A 176 -8.56 8.22 25.51
C ARG A 176 -8.00 9.19 24.47
N PRO A 177 -7.78 10.47 24.83
CA PRO A 177 -7.58 11.59 23.91
C PRO A 177 -6.13 11.76 23.44
N ARG A 178 -5.38 10.74 23.02
CA ARG A 178 -3.99 10.94 22.61
C ARG A 178 -3.55 10.36 21.26
N ILE A 179 -4.39 9.62 20.55
CA ILE A 179 -4.16 9.33 19.14
C ILE A 179 -5.52 9.39 18.45
N ARG A 180 -5.92 10.56 18.00
CA ARG A 180 -7.06 10.73 17.09
C ARG A 180 -6.69 10.05 15.77
N TYR A 181 -6.90 8.73 15.67
CA TYR A 181 -7.15 8.18 14.35
C TYR A 181 -8.49 8.74 13.92
N ASN A 182 -8.40 9.79 13.12
CA ASN A 182 -9.57 10.46 12.59
C ASN A 182 -10.41 9.40 11.87
N THR A 183 -11.61 9.13 12.35
CA THR A 183 -12.62 8.31 11.69
C THR A 183 -12.79 8.75 10.24
N SER A 184 -12.54 10.02 9.93
CA SER A 184 -12.43 10.57 8.58
C SER A 184 -11.40 9.84 7.70
N PHE A 185 -10.33 9.22 8.27
CA PHE A 185 -9.40 8.42 7.48
C PHE A 185 -10.04 7.15 6.94
N LEU A 186 -10.87 6.49 7.73
CA LEU A 186 -11.63 5.31 7.32
C LEU A 186 -12.70 5.70 6.27
N TYR A 187 -13.39 6.82 6.47
CA TYR A 187 -14.38 7.36 5.52
C TYR A 187 -13.76 7.87 4.22
N LEU A 188 -12.59 8.55 4.27
CA LEU A 188 -11.86 8.94 3.06
C LEU A 188 -11.37 7.72 2.26
N CYS A 189 -11.09 6.61 2.94
CA CYS A 189 -10.72 5.35 2.28
C CYS A 189 -11.94 4.65 1.66
N GLU A 190 -13.14 4.90 2.14
CA GLU A 190 -14.40 4.37 1.59
C GLU A 190 -15.01 5.33 0.55
N GLY A 191 -15.04 6.63 0.81
CA GLY A 191 -15.56 7.66 -0.10
C GLY A 191 -14.63 8.08 -1.23
N ALA A 192 -13.37 7.64 -1.24
CA ALA A 192 -12.44 7.87 -2.35
C ALA A 192 -12.59 6.82 -3.46
N LEU A 193 -13.56 5.92 -3.34
CA LEU A 193 -13.77 4.74 -4.20
C LEU A 193 -15.15 4.72 -4.87
N SER A 194 -16.01 5.73 -4.63
CA SER A 194 -17.25 6.00 -5.38
C SER A 194 -17.05 7.06 -6.45
#